data_ab60f7a85af08d41a178229f79e944c2
#
_entry.id   ab60f7a85af08d41a178229f79e944c2
#
_cell.length_a   1.000
_cell.length_b   1.000
_cell.length_c   1.000
_cell.angle_alpha   90.00
_cell.angle_beta   90.00
_cell.angle_gamma   90.00
#
_symmetry.space_group_name_H-M   'P 1'
#
loop_
_entity.id
_entity.type
_entity.pdbx_description
1 polymer ?
#
loop_
_entity_poly.entity_id
_entity_poly.type
_entity_poly.pdbx_seq_one_letter_code
_entity_poly.pdbx_strand_id
1 'polypeptide(L)'
;MQHKKRARILLQFFWEQRMVGLFLVLAISIFALVFSMYDIKLEAILYASMLCLTAGLLFEGVHLISYLRRHTEQQKRLQGLPVFYSELPPPRTLAEQDLQEMVQKLGEQYTAVTTDWQRQQKESLDYYSAWVHQIKTPISSMKMILQQEDTEENHLLSAELFRIEQYTEMALQYLRLDSKTNDFVFQQYDLDSIIRQAIRKYAPQFILRKIRLIYEPVSMTILTDEKWMLFLLEQLLSNAIKYTPHGSVTISVTPEKVLQVADTGIGIAPDDLPRIFEKGFTGYNGRADKKSTGLGLYLCQQAAKKISVSLSVTSEVGKGSVFSVHLDIPSLQVE
;
A
#
# COMPACT_ATOMS: atom_id res chain seq x y z
N MET A 1 -20.18 24.91 3.96
CA MET A 1 -18.79 24.90 4.45
C MET A 1 -17.91 26.02 3.88
N GLN A 2 -18.04 26.39 2.59
CA GLN A 2 -17.22 27.43 1.94
C GLN A 2 -17.40 28.85 2.53
N HIS A 3 -18.61 29.26 2.93
CA HIS A 3 -18.83 30.60 3.53
C HIS A 3 -18.10 30.81 4.86
N LYS A 4 -18.03 29.81 5.72
CA LYS A 4 -17.28 29.88 7.00
C LYS A 4 -15.77 30.01 6.78
N LYS A 5 -15.21 29.35 5.75
CA LYS A 5 -13.78 29.47 5.39
C LYS A 5 -13.44 30.88 4.89
N ARG A 6 -14.26 31.47 4.01
CA ARG A 6 -14.05 32.84 3.50
C ARG A 6 -14.11 33.88 4.60
N ALA A 7 -15.10 33.79 5.50
CA ALA A 7 -15.23 34.70 6.63
C ALA A 7 -14.00 34.65 7.57
N ARG A 8 -13.42 33.46 7.79
CA ARG A 8 -12.22 33.29 8.62
C ARG A 8 -10.97 33.93 7.99
N ILE A 9 -10.81 33.83 6.68
CA ILE A 9 -9.68 34.42 5.94
C ILE A 9 -9.77 35.96 6.00
N LEU A 10 -10.98 36.54 5.84
CA LEU A 10 -11.19 37.97 5.97
C LEU A 10 -10.91 38.47 7.38
N LEU A 11 -11.40 37.75 8.41
CA LEU A 11 -11.10 38.10 9.82
C LEU A 11 -9.60 38.08 10.11
N GLN A 12 -8.88 37.09 9.55
CA GLN A 12 -7.42 36.98 9.74
C GLN A 12 -6.68 38.13 9.06
N PHE A 13 -7.09 38.50 7.84
CA PHE A 13 -6.55 39.67 7.14
C PHE A 13 -6.71 40.96 7.97
N PHE A 14 -7.91 41.24 8.48
CA PHE A 14 -8.14 42.41 9.31
C PHE A 14 -7.35 42.37 10.62
N TRP A 15 -7.15 41.22 11.17
CA TRP A 15 -6.36 41.06 12.41
C TRP A 15 -4.85 41.30 12.15
N GLU A 16 -4.33 40.87 11.02
CA GLU A 16 -2.94 41.13 10.58
C GLU A 16 -2.71 42.60 10.28
N GLN A 17 -3.70 43.32 9.72
CA GLN A 17 -3.65 44.72 9.34
C GLN A 17 -4.07 45.69 10.46
N ARG A 18 -4.34 45.23 11.67
CA ARG A 18 -4.82 46.08 12.79
C ARG A 18 -3.91 47.27 13.09
N MET A 19 -2.59 47.13 12.89
CA MET A 19 -1.62 48.21 13.12
C MET A 19 -1.76 49.35 12.09
N VAL A 20 -2.09 49.00 10.82
CA VAL A 20 -2.33 49.99 9.76
C VAL A 20 -3.63 50.76 10.05
N GLY A 21 -4.69 50.07 10.50
CA GLY A 21 -5.93 50.68 10.93
C GLY A 21 -5.73 51.63 12.13
N LEU A 22 -4.98 51.23 13.15
CA LEU A 22 -4.60 52.07 14.29
C LEU A 22 -3.81 53.28 13.88
N PHE A 23 -2.84 53.13 12.97
CA PHE A 23 -2.06 54.25 12.43
C PHE A 23 -2.93 55.24 11.69
N LEU A 24 -3.89 54.79 10.86
CA LEU A 24 -4.83 55.66 10.16
C LEU A 24 -5.73 56.45 11.12
N VAL A 25 -6.25 55.82 12.15
CA VAL A 25 -7.06 56.47 13.19
C VAL A 25 -6.22 57.52 13.93
N LEU A 26 -4.98 57.18 14.29
CA LEU A 26 -4.07 58.11 14.96
C LEU A 26 -3.74 59.30 14.07
N ALA A 27 -3.43 59.07 12.77
CA ALA A 27 -3.15 60.12 11.81
C ALA A 27 -4.33 61.07 11.64
N ILE A 28 -5.56 60.55 11.49
CA ILE A 28 -6.78 61.39 11.41
C ILE A 28 -6.97 62.19 12.69
N SER A 29 -6.74 61.60 13.86
CA SER A 29 -6.86 62.28 15.15
C SER A 29 -5.87 63.45 15.29
N ILE A 30 -4.59 63.21 14.87
CA ILE A 30 -3.56 64.24 14.87
C ILE A 30 -3.94 65.39 13.90
N PHE A 31 -4.40 65.06 12.68
CA PHE A 31 -4.84 66.08 11.73
C PHE A 31 -6.00 66.90 12.30
N ALA A 32 -7.02 66.27 12.88
CA ALA A 32 -8.15 66.95 13.48
C ALA A 32 -7.74 67.89 14.62
N LEU A 33 -6.78 67.43 15.45
CA LEU A 33 -6.26 68.25 16.55
C LEU A 33 -5.49 69.50 16.05
N VAL A 34 -4.57 69.29 15.08
CA VAL A 34 -3.78 70.37 14.49
C VAL A 34 -4.66 71.39 13.80
N PHE A 35 -5.60 70.93 12.96
CA PHE A 35 -6.51 71.87 12.27
C PHE A 35 -7.46 72.62 13.20
N SER A 36 -7.86 72.02 14.31
CA SER A 36 -8.63 72.70 15.37
C SER A 36 -7.87 73.83 16.03
N MET A 37 -6.52 73.76 16.12
CA MET A 37 -5.66 74.82 16.69
C MET A 37 -5.51 76.05 15.74
N TYR A 38 -5.76 75.84 14.43
CA TYR A 38 -5.56 76.93 13.43
C TYR A 38 -6.87 77.59 12.97
N ASP A 39 -8.01 77.45 13.70
CA ASP A 39 -9.34 78.01 13.36
C ASP A 39 -9.79 77.74 11.93
N ILE A 40 -9.45 76.56 11.39
CA ILE A 40 -9.82 76.15 10.04
C ILE A 40 -11.29 75.69 10.09
N LYS A 41 -12.06 76.07 9.04
CA LYS A 41 -13.47 75.67 8.91
C LYS A 41 -13.63 74.16 8.99
N LEU A 42 -14.59 73.73 9.79
CA LEU A 42 -14.89 72.32 10.02
C LEU A 42 -15.10 71.51 8.71
N GLU A 43 -15.67 72.15 7.69
CA GLU A 43 -15.86 71.57 6.35
C GLU A 43 -14.53 71.12 5.71
N ALA A 44 -13.47 71.89 5.81
CA ALA A 44 -12.15 71.53 5.25
C ALA A 44 -11.55 70.35 5.95
N ILE A 45 -11.72 70.21 7.28
CA ILE A 45 -11.29 69.03 8.06
C ILE A 45 -12.05 67.80 7.63
N LEU A 46 -13.37 67.88 7.43
CA LEU A 46 -14.20 66.78 6.97
C LEU A 46 -13.81 66.31 5.56
N TYR A 47 -13.54 67.23 4.63
CA TYR A 47 -13.08 66.89 3.28
C TYR A 47 -11.74 66.20 3.29
N ALA A 48 -10.76 66.67 4.04
CA ALA A 48 -9.45 66.04 4.14
C ALA A 48 -9.52 64.64 4.77
N SER A 49 -10.33 64.51 5.82
CA SER A 49 -10.53 63.21 6.49
C SER A 49 -11.23 62.19 5.57
N MET A 50 -12.22 62.63 4.82
CA MET A 50 -12.92 61.79 3.85
C MET A 50 -12.01 61.35 2.70
N LEU A 51 -11.12 62.25 2.22
CA LEU A 51 -10.15 61.92 1.18
C LEU A 51 -9.12 60.92 1.66
N CYS A 52 -8.60 61.08 2.88
CA CYS A 52 -7.69 60.13 3.50
C CYS A 52 -8.34 58.75 3.72
N LEU A 53 -9.60 58.72 4.15
CA LEU A 53 -10.35 57.50 4.39
C LEU A 53 -10.65 56.74 3.08
N THR A 54 -11.02 57.45 2.02
CA THR A 54 -11.22 56.83 0.69
C THR A 54 -9.92 56.31 0.09
N ALA A 55 -8.84 57.04 0.19
CA ALA A 55 -7.51 56.56 -0.25
C ALA A 55 -7.04 55.34 0.55
N GLY A 56 -7.24 55.33 1.86
CA GLY A 56 -6.96 54.20 2.73
C GLY A 56 -7.78 52.95 2.36
N LEU A 57 -9.06 53.09 2.14
CA LEU A 57 -9.94 51.99 1.73
C LEU A 57 -9.55 51.41 0.35
N LEU A 58 -9.15 52.27 -0.60
CA LEU A 58 -8.66 51.83 -1.90
C LEU A 58 -7.37 51.01 -1.77
N PHE A 59 -6.44 51.49 -0.96
CA PHE A 59 -5.15 50.82 -0.69
C PHE A 59 -5.39 49.43 -0.04
N GLU A 60 -6.25 49.38 1.00
CA GLU A 60 -6.60 48.14 1.67
C GLU A 60 -7.34 47.17 0.74
N GLY A 61 -8.19 47.67 -0.17
CA GLY A 61 -8.86 46.86 -1.18
C GLY A 61 -7.90 46.16 -2.15
N VAL A 62 -6.90 46.89 -2.64
CA VAL A 62 -5.83 46.34 -3.49
C VAL A 62 -5.01 45.29 -2.73
N HIS A 63 -4.69 45.58 -1.47
CA HIS A 63 -3.93 44.67 -0.61
C HIS A 63 -4.71 43.37 -0.32
N LEU A 64 -6.00 43.49 -0.04
CA LEU A 64 -6.90 42.35 0.16
C LEU A 64 -6.98 41.44 -1.08
N ILE A 65 -7.11 42.03 -2.28
CA ILE A 65 -7.14 41.26 -3.53
C ILE A 65 -5.82 40.48 -3.72
N SER A 66 -4.71 41.14 -3.49
CA SER A 66 -3.37 40.50 -3.56
C SER A 66 -3.22 39.36 -2.55
N TYR A 67 -3.70 39.56 -1.31
CA TYR A 67 -3.69 38.58 -0.24
C TYR A 67 -4.52 37.33 -0.61
N LEU A 68 -5.76 37.53 -1.10
CA LEU A 68 -6.65 36.45 -1.51
C LEU A 68 -6.10 35.64 -2.70
N ARG A 69 -5.52 36.33 -3.70
CA ARG A 69 -4.88 35.65 -4.83
C ARG A 69 -3.73 34.74 -4.37
N ARG A 70 -2.85 35.24 -3.51
CA ARG A 70 -1.75 34.46 -2.95
C ARG A 70 -2.22 33.26 -2.15
N HIS A 71 -3.18 33.48 -1.26
CA HIS A 71 -3.74 32.39 -0.47
C HIS A 71 -4.33 31.26 -1.36
N THR A 72 -5.01 31.65 -2.45
CA THR A 72 -5.57 30.69 -3.39
C THR A 72 -4.47 29.92 -4.15
N GLU A 73 -3.41 30.60 -4.56
CA GLU A 73 -2.26 29.94 -5.21
C GLU A 73 -1.54 28.97 -4.27
N GLN A 74 -1.30 29.40 -3.02
CA GLN A 74 -0.69 28.52 -2.01
C GLN A 74 -1.56 27.30 -1.72
N GLN A 75 -2.89 27.44 -1.64
CA GLN A 75 -3.80 26.32 -1.45
C GLN A 75 -3.79 25.34 -2.62
N LYS A 76 -3.74 25.82 -3.86
CA LYS A 76 -3.63 24.93 -5.04
C LYS A 76 -2.33 24.12 -5.00
N ARG A 77 -1.21 24.75 -4.60
CA ARG A 77 0.10 24.09 -4.49
C ARG A 77 0.14 23.07 -3.36
N LEU A 78 -0.52 23.32 -2.22
CA LEU A 78 -0.64 22.36 -1.12
C LEU A 78 -1.32 21.05 -1.52
N GLN A 79 -2.22 21.07 -2.51
CA GLN A 79 -2.87 19.86 -3.03
C GLN A 79 -1.94 19.02 -3.92
N GLY A 80 -0.86 19.60 -4.44
CA GLY A 80 0.13 18.93 -5.31
C GLY A 80 1.41 18.47 -4.60
N LEU A 81 1.55 18.66 -3.28
CA LEU A 81 2.69 18.15 -2.53
C LEU A 81 2.70 16.58 -2.58
N PRO A 82 3.87 15.96 -2.73
CA PRO A 82 5.23 16.48 -2.48
C PRO A 82 6.01 16.99 -3.71
N VAL A 83 5.43 17.02 -4.90
CA VAL A 83 6.19 17.24 -6.16
C VAL A 83 6.62 18.70 -6.40
N PHE A 84 5.95 19.68 -5.79
CA PHE A 84 6.09 21.09 -6.18
C PHE A 84 6.77 22.02 -5.14
N TYR A 85 7.53 21.50 -4.16
CA TYR A 85 8.22 22.39 -3.22
C TYR A 85 9.36 23.21 -3.85
N SER A 86 9.85 22.84 -5.04
CA SER A 86 10.87 23.57 -5.80
C SER A 86 10.34 24.79 -6.58
N GLU A 87 9.01 24.93 -6.72
CA GLU A 87 8.38 26.02 -7.49
C GLU A 87 7.63 27.01 -6.59
N LEU A 88 8.20 27.37 -5.45
CA LEU A 88 7.63 28.39 -4.59
C LEU A 88 7.73 29.79 -5.23
N PRO A 89 6.71 30.67 -5.07
CA PRO A 89 6.78 32.03 -5.60
C PRO A 89 7.89 32.81 -4.91
N PRO A 90 8.47 33.84 -5.57
CA PRO A 90 9.54 34.64 -4.95
C PRO A 90 9.06 35.23 -3.62
N PRO A 91 9.86 35.11 -2.55
CA PRO A 91 9.52 35.65 -1.22
C PRO A 91 9.49 37.18 -1.27
N ARG A 92 8.55 37.79 -0.54
CA ARG A 92 8.47 39.25 -0.41
C ARG A 92 8.94 39.77 0.94
N THR A 93 9.00 38.88 1.94
CA THR A 93 9.45 39.23 3.29
C THR A 93 10.56 38.27 3.71
N LEU A 94 11.42 38.71 4.62
CA LEU A 94 12.45 37.85 5.23
C LEU A 94 11.83 36.60 5.86
N ALA A 95 10.70 36.75 6.55
CA ALA A 95 9.99 35.61 7.15
C ALA A 95 9.49 34.59 6.10
N GLU A 96 9.02 35.04 4.93
CA GLU A 96 8.66 34.15 3.82
C GLU A 96 9.91 33.46 3.26
N GLN A 97 11.04 34.15 3.16
CA GLN A 97 12.31 33.60 2.71
C GLN A 97 12.81 32.50 3.65
N ASP A 98 12.85 32.79 4.96
CA ASP A 98 13.25 31.82 5.99
C ASP A 98 12.34 30.57 5.98
N LEU A 99 11.03 30.78 5.85
CA LEU A 99 10.07 29.67 5.77
C LEU A 99 10.29 28.82 4.50
N GLN A 100 10.54 29.46 3.35
CA GLN A 100 10.83 28.76 2.10
C GLN A 100 12.12 27.95 2.20
N GLU A 101 13.17 28.52 2.81
CA GLU A 101 14.42 27.81 3.03
C GLU A 101 14.23 26.59 3.96
N MET A 102 13.42 26.72 5.03
CA MET A 102 13.07 25.59 5.89
C MET A 102 12.31 24.50 5.13
N VAL A 103 11.32 24.88 4.31
CA VAL A 103 10.53 23.94 3.51
C VAL A 103 11.41 23.23 2.47
N GLN A 104 12.32 23.96 1.83
CA GLN A 104 13.25 23.39 0.86
C GLN A 104 14.18 22.38 1.53
N LYS A 105 14.82 22.75 2.64
CA LYS A 105 15.70 21.84 3.41
C LYS A 105 14.96 20.59 3.88
N LEU A 106 13.72 20.75 4.36
CA LEU A 106 12.89 19.63 4.76
C LEU A 106 12.55 18.72 3.56
N GLY A 107 12.23 19.32 2.41
CA GLY A 107 11.97 18.59 1.17
C GLY A 107 13.18 17.81 0.67
N GLU A 108 14.36 18.41 0.70
CA GLU A 108 15.62 17.76 0.35
C GLU A 108 15.93 16.59 1.29
N GLN A 109 15.77 16.77 2.61
CA GLN A 109 15.95 15.71 3.59
C GLN A 109 14.94 14.58 3.40
N TYR A 110 13.66 14.90 3.18
CA TYR A 110 12.62 13.91 2.92
C TYR A 110 12.93 13.08 1.65
N THR A 111 13.37 13.74 0.59
CA THR A 111 13.75 13.10 -0.66
C THR A 111 14.97 12.21 -0.48
N ALA A 112 15.99 12.69 0.22
CA ALA A 112 17.19 11.91 0.53
C ALA A 112 16.87 10.65 1.33
N VAL A 113 16.08 10.78 2.41
CA VAL A 113 15.66 9.63 3.25
C VAL A 113 14.82 8.63 2.45
N THR A 114 13.89 9.12 1.62
CA THR A 114 13.03 8.23 0.81
C THR A 114 13.84 7.49 -0.25
N THR A 115 14.77 8.18 -0.91
CA THR A 115 15.64 7.59 -1.93
C THR A 115 16.60 6.56 -1.31
N ASP A 116 17.16 6.88 -0.15
CA ASP A 116 18.04 5.97 0.56
C ASP A 116 17.30 4.71 1.04
N TRP A 117 16.10 4.88 1.56
CA TRP A 117 15.22 3.76 1.93
C TRP A 117 14.86 2.87 0.72
N GLN A 118 14.52 3.48 -0.42
CA GLN A 118 14.23 2.73 -1.65
C GLN A 118 15.46 1.97 -2.15
N ARG A 119 16.65 2.58 -2.07
CA ARG A 119 17.91 1.94 -2.42
C ARG A 119 18.19 0.73 -1.53
N GLN A 120 18.08 0.88 -0.20
CA GLN A 120 18.28 -0.21 0.75
C GLN A 120 17.29 -1.37 0.54
N GLN A 121 16.04 -1.06 0.25
CA GLN A 121 15.02 -2.07 -0.09
C GLN A 121 15.40 -2.84 -1.35
N LYS A 122 15.86 -2.15 -2.40
CA LYS A 122 16.30 -2.79 -3.64
C LYS A 122 17.53 -3.66 -3.42
N GLU A 123 18.54 -3.13 -2.75
CA GLU A 123 19.77 -3.89 -2.40
C GLU A 123 19.44 -5.15 -1.59
N SER A 124 18.53 -5.06 -0.62
CA SER A 124 18.06 -6.21 0.14
C SER A 124 17.40 -7.26 -0.75
N LEU A 125 16.51 -6.84 -1.66
CA LEU A 125 15.86 -7.77 -2.60
C LEU A 125 16.86 -8.45 -3.53
N ASP A 126 17.80 -7.69 -4.07
CA ASP A 126 18.84 -8.23 -4.96
C ASP A 126 19.72 -9.24 -4.20
N TYR A 127 20.12 -8.91 -2.96
CA TYR A 127 20.89 -9.81 -2.11
C TYR A 127 20.15 -11.13 -1.83
N TYR A 128 18.89 -11.04 -1.36
CA TYR A 128 18.11 -12.25 -1.05
C TYR A 128 17.76 -13.05 -2.31
N SER A 129 17.56 -12.40 -3.46
CA SER A 129 17.35 -13.08 -4.74
C SER A 129 18.58 -13.90 -5.12
N ALA A 130 19.77 -13.31 -5.03
CA ALA A 130 21.03 -14.00 -5.28
C ALA A 130 21.25 -15.16 -4.27
N TRP A 131 20.96 -14.92 -2.99
CA TRP A 131 21.07 -15.92 -1.93
C TRP A 131 20.13 -17.13 -2.18
N VAL A 132 18.89 -16.92 -2.57
CA VAL A 132 17.96 -18.01 -2.94
C VAL A 132 18.49 -18.81 -4.13
N HIS A 133 19.04 -18.15 -5.14
CA HIS A 133 19.66 -18.85 -6.27
C HIS A 133 20.87 -19.70 -5.85
N GLN A 134 21.72 -19.19 -4.95
CA GLN A 134 22.83 -19.95 -4.41
C GLN A 134 22.41 -21.17 -3.57
N ILE A 135 21.28 -21.08 -2.84
CA ILE A 135 20.73 -22.22 -2.09
C ILE A 135 20.07 -23.25 -3.01
N LYS A 136 19.44 -22.82 -4.09
CA LYS A 136 18.82 -23.76 -5.07
C LYS A 136 19.84 -24.69 -5.70
N THR A 137 21.06 -24.26 -5.91
CA THR A 137 22.14 -25.09 -6.49
C THR A 137 22.46 -26.34 -5.65
N PRO A 138 22.85 -26.23 -4.35
CA PRO A 138 23.07 -27.40 -3.53
C PRO A 138 21.81 -28.25 -3.31
N ILE A 139 20.62 -27.63 -3.23
CA ILE A 139 19.34 -28.37 -3.18
C ILE A 139 19.18 -29.25 -4.42
N SER A 140 19.42 -28.70 -5.62
CA SER A 140 19.34 -29.46 -6.86
C SER A 140 20.34 -30.61 -6.92
N SER A 141 21.60 -30.38 -6.45
CA SER A 141 22.60 -31.41 -6.37
C SER A 141 22.20 -32.53 -5.41
N MET A 142 21.67 -32.19 -4.23
CA MET A 142 21.16 -33.20 -3.28
C MET A 142 19.97 -33.96 -3.85
N LYS A 143 19.05 -33.32 -4.57
CA LYS A 143 17.94 -34.00 -5.27
C LYS A 143 18.47 -35.04 -6.27
N MET A 144 19.49 -34.70 -7.07
CA MET A 144 20.09 -35.62 -8.03
C MET A 144 20.71 -36.84 -7.36
N ILE A 145 21.39 -36.64 -6.22
CA ILE A 145 21.98 -37.75 -5.44
C ILE A 145 20.88 -38.65 -4.90
N LEU A 146 19.83 -38.09 -4.30
CA LEU A 146 18.72 -38.86 -3.72
C LEU A 146 17.88 -39.62 -4.75
N GLN A 147 17.90 -39.19 -6.02
CA GLN A 147 17.23 -39.88 -7.12
C GLN A 147 17.99 -41.10 -7.66
N GLN A 148 19.25 -41.32 -7.27
CA GLN A 148 20.05 -42.45 -7.77
C GLN A 148 19.57 -43.79 -7.24
N GLU A 149 19.00 -43.81 -6.03
CA GLU A 149 18.46 -45.00 -5.40
C GLU A 149 17.05 -44.79 -4.92
N ASP A 150 16.14 -45.71 -5.27
CA ASP A 150 14.71 -45.63 -4.91
C ASP A 150 14.50 -46.31 -3.53
N THR A 151 14.90 -45.60 -2.47
CA THR A 151 14.75 -46.06 -1.08
C THR A 151 13.75 -45.19 -0.32
N GLU A 152 13.11 -45.76 0.70
CA GLU A 152 12.15 -45.04 1.54
C GLU A 152 12.84 -43.87 2.27
N GLU A 153 14.10 -44.03 2.67
CA GLU A 153 14.90 -42.97 3.29
C GLU A 153 15.16 -41.83 2.33
N ASN A 154 15.48 -42.12 1.04
CA ASN A 154 15.69 -41.09 0.04
C ASN A 154 14.38 -40.31 -0.29
N HIS A 155 13.24 -40.97 -0.23
CA HIS A 155 11.95 -40.28 -0.35
C HIS A 155 11.67 -39.33 0.80
N LEU A 156 11.95 -39.74 2.04
CA LEU A 156 11.82 -38.87 3.22
C LEU A 156 12.76 -37.69 3.17
N LEU A 157 14.04 -37.89 2.82
CA LEU A 157 15.02 -36.82 2.66
C LEU A 157 14.64 -35.85 1.53
N SER A 158 14.15 -36.37 0.42
CA SER A 158 13.63 -35.55 -0.71
C SER A 158 12.45 -34.69 -0.29
N ALA A 159 11.56 -35.19 0.58
CA ALA A 159 10.46 -34.42 1.12
C ALA A 159 10.93 -33.27 2.04
N GLU A 160 11.92 -33.51 2.90
CA GLU A 160 12.50 -32.45 3.74
C GLU A 160 13.27 -31.42 2.88
N LEU A 161 13.97 -31.86 1.85
CA LEU A 161 14.65 -30.98 0.91
C LEU A 161 13.67 -30.08 0.15
N PHE A 162 12.52 -30.62 -0.27
CA PHE A 162 11.44 -29.86 -0.87
C PHE A 162 10.87 -28.78 0.10
N ARG A 163 10.79 -29.11 1.40
CA ARG A 163 10.37 -28.13 2.42
C ARG A 163 11.37 -26.98 2.58
N ILE A 164 12.67 -27.28 2.53
CA ILE A 164 13.70 -26.23 2.56
C ILE A 164 13.54 -25.30 1.35
N GLU A 165 13.34 -25.87 0.16
CA GLU A 165 13.09 -25.11 -1.06
C GLU A 165 11.84 -24.20 -0.93
N GLN A 166 10.75 -24.72 -0.38
CA GLN A 166 9.55 -23.93 -0.12
C GLN A 166 9.80 -22.77 0.85
N TYR A 167 10.56 -22.98 1.91
CA TYR A 167 10.87 -21.91 2.88
C TYR A 167 11.72 -20.81 2.26
N THR A 168 12.69 -21.16 1.41
CA THR A 168 13.53 -20.17 0.72
C THR A 168 12.70 -19.36 -0.29
N GLU A 169 11.81 -20.01 -1.03
CA GLU A 169 10.87 -19.32 -1.93
C GLU A 169 9.91 -18.41 -1.17
N MET A 170 9.34 -18.86 -0.06
CA MET A 170 8.45 -18.08 0.77
C MET A 170 9.13 -16.83 1.33
N ALA A 171 10.40 -16.94 1.80
CA ALA A 171 11.17 -15.81 2.28
C ALA A 171 11.39 -14.75 1.18
N LEU A 172 11.70 -15.18 -0.03
CA LEU A 172 11.86 -14.28 -1.17
C LEU A 172 10.53 -13.60 -1.55
N GLN A 173 9.43 -14.34 -1.57
CA GLN A 173 8.11 -13.77 -1.87
C GLN A 173 7.66 -12.77 -0.81
N TYR A 174 7.95 -13.03 0.47
CA TYR A 174 7.69 -12.07 1.54
C TYR A 174 8.38 -10.72 1.27
N LEU A 175 9.67 -10.74 0.92
CA LEU A 175 10.42 -9.53 0.62
C LEU A 175 9.91 -8.80 -0.63
N ARG A 176 9.53 -9.56 -1.67
CA ARG A 176 8.97 -8.99 -2.90
C ARG A 176 7.62 -8.33 -2.66
N LEU A 177 6.75 -8.90 -1.83
CA LEU A 177 5.44 -8.31 -1.52
C LEU A 177 5.54 -7.02 -0.73
N ASP A 178 6.55 -6.90 0.14
CA ASP A 178 6.79 -5.71 0.97
C ASP A 178 7.43 -4.55 0.18
N SER A 179 8.04 -4.84 -0.98
CA SER A 179 8.64 -3.80 -1.81
C SER A 179 7.59 -3.01 -2.58
N LYS A 180 7.77 -1.67 -2.66
CA LYS A 180 6.92 -0.77 -3.48
C LYS A 180 7.21 -0.86 -4.98
N THR A 181 8.30 -1.53 -5.37
CA THR A 181 8.79 -1.66 -6.74
C THR A 181 8.37 -2.96 -7.41
N ASN A 182 7.26 -3.56 -6.97
CA ASN A 182 6.76 -4.77 -7.61
C ASN A 182 6.19 -4.47 -8.98
N ASP A 183 6.95 -4.76 -10.02
CA ASP A 183 6.49 -4.78 -11.39
C ASP A 183 5.62 -6.04 -11.60
N PHE A 184 4.33 -5.91 -11.33
CA PHE A 184 3.37 -6.94 -11.68
C PHE A 184 3.16 -6.95 -13.19
N VAL A 185 3.27 -8.12 -13.81
CA VAL A 185 3.06 -8.29 -15.24
C VAL A 185 1.70 -8.92 -15.48
N PHE A 186 0.68 -8.08 -15.64
CA PHE A 186 -0.68 -8.55 -15.94
C PHE A 186 -0.81 -8.90 -17.42
N GLN A 187 -1.10 -10.17 -17.68
CA GLN A 187 -1.37 -10.70 -19.01
C GLN A 187 -2.53 -11.72 -18.97
N GLN A 188 -3.06 -12.04 -20.14
CA GLN A 188 -4.05 -13.11 -20.27
C GLN A 188 -3.35 -14.46 -20.21
N TYR A 189 -3.66 -15.26 -19.21
CA TYR A 189 -3.12 -16.61 -19.04
C TYR A 189 -4.22 -17.65 -19.02
N ASP A 190 -3.92 -18.82 -19.57
CA ASP A 190 -4.75 -20.00 -19.42
C ASP A 190 -4.65 -20.53 -17.99
N LEU A 191 -5.79 -20.53 -17.28
CA LEU A 191 -5.86 -20.96 -15.88
C LEU A 191 -5.51 -22.45 -15.72
N ASP A 192 -5.90 -23.30 -16.68
CA ASP A 192 -5.57 -24.73 -16.66
C ASP A 192 -4.05 -24.94 -16.67
N SER A 193 -3.33 -24.17 -17.45
CA SER A 193 -1.86 -24.21 -17.50
C SER A 193 -1.24 -23.91 -16.13
N ILE A 194 -1.71 -22.87 -15.44
CA ILE A 194 -1.22 -22.49 -14.10
C ILE A 194 -1.54 -23.56 -13.07
N ILE A 195 -2.76 -24.10 -13.08
CA ILE A 195 -3.17 -25.19 -12.17
C ILE A 195 -2.30 -26.42 -12.39
N ARG A 196 -2.05 -26.82 -13.64
CA ARG A 196 -1.21 -27.98 -13.96
C ARG A 196 0.25 -27.76 -13.55
N GLN A 197 0.77 -26.55 -13.61
CA GLN A 197 2.11 -26.26 -13.10
C GLN A 197 2.18 -26.49 -11.59
N ALA A 198 1.21 -25.99 -10.82
CA ALA A 198 1.13 -26.23 -9.38
C ALA A 198 0.98 -27.73 -9.06
N ILE A 199 0.09 -28.45 -9.75
CA ILE A 199 -0.10 -29.89 -9.58
C ILE A 199 1.21 -30.65 -9.82
N ARG A 200 1.91 -30.39 -10.92
CA ARG A 200 3.18 -31.05 -11.24
C ARG A 200 4.25 -30.88 -10.16
N LYS A 201 4.35 -29.68 -9.60
CA LYS A 201 5.31 -29.37 -8.53
C LYS A 201 5.01 -30.16 -7.26
N TYR A 202 3.74 -30.35 -6.91
CA TYR A 202 3.32 -31.02 -5.68
C TYR A 202 2.99 -32.50 -5.86
N ALA A 203 2.99 -33.06 -7.08
CA ALA A 203 2.68 -34.46 -7.36
C ALA A 203 3.48 -35.46 -6.50
N PRO A 204 4.81 -35.29 -6.30
CA PRO A 204 5.58 -36.18 -5.44
C PRO A 204 5.06 -36.21 -3.99
N GLN A 205 4.57 -35.08 -3.47
CA GLN A 205 4.05 -35.00 -2.11
C GLN A 205 2.68 -35.70 -1.97
N PHE A 206 1.82 -35.59 -2.98
CA PHE A 206 0.56 -36.34 -3.05
C PHE A 206 0.78 -37.84 -3.05
N ILE A 207 1.76 -38.31 -3.84
CA ILE A 207 2.11 -39.74 -3.95
C ILE A 207 2.68 -40.23 -2.60
N LEU A 208 3.67 -39.52 -2.04
CA LEU A 208 4.32 -39.91 -0.80
C LEU A 208 3.34 -40.02 0.37
N ARG A 209 2.39 -39.05 0.47
CA ARG A 209 1.36 -39.03 1.51
C ARG A 209 0.12 -39.86 1.21
N LYS A 210 0.06 -40.49 0.03
CA LYS A 210 -1.09 -41.29 -0.43
C LYS A 210 -2.42 -40.50 -0.42
N ILE A 211 -2.35 -39.19 -0.74
CA ILE A 211 -3.51 -38.32 -0.85
C ILE A 211 -4.00 -38.35 -2.29
N ARG A 212 -5.30 -38.60 -2.49
CA ARG A 212 -5.91 -38.58 -3.81
C ARG A 212 -6.12 -37.15 -4.30
N LEU A 213 -5.52 -36.82 -5.45
CA LEU A 213 -5.80 -35.56 -6.13
C LEU A 213 -6.93 -35.72 -7.13
N ILE A 214 -7.93 -34.86 -7.09
CA ILE A 214 -9.06 -34.80 -8.00
C ILE A 214 -9.03 -33.47 -8.73
N TYR A 215 -8.88 -33.50 -10.04
CA TYR A 215 -8.86 -32.31 -10.90
C TYR A 215 -9.43 -32.61 -12.27
N GLU A 216 -10.36 -31.78 -12.72
CA GLU A 216 -10.88 -31.79 -14.08
C GLU A 216 -10.36 -30.55 -14.83
N PRO A 217 -9.85 -30.73 -16.07
CA PRO A 217 -9.34 -29.61 -16.87
C PRO A 217 -10.36 -28.49 -17.05
N VAL A 218 -9.93 -27.24 -16.98
CA VAL A 218 -10.79 -26.08 -17.16
C VAL A 218 -10.36 -25.29 -18.39
N SER A 219 -11.33 -24.79 -19.16
CA SER A 219 -11.07 -23.90 -20.30
C SER A 219 -11.44 -22.49 -19.90
N MET A 220 -10.49 -21.75 -19.31
CA MET A 220 -10.70 -20.39 -18.83
C MET A 220 -9.42 -19.58 -18.94
N THR A 221 -9.54 -18.38 -19.50
CA THR A 221 -8.46 -17.39 -19.55
C THR A 221 -8.74 -16.30 -18.52
N ILE A 222 -7.72 -15.91 -17.77
CA ILE A 222 -7.80 -14.88 -16.74
C ILE A 222 -6.72 -13.82 -16.94
N LEU A 223 -7.03 -12.56 -16.61
CA LEU A 223 -6.06 -11.47 -16.55
C LEU A 223 -5.40 -11.48 -15.17
N THR A 224 -4.12 -11.86 -15.11
CA THR A 224 -3.40 -11.98 -13.83
C THR A 224 -1.90 -11.87 -14.04
N ASP A 225 -1.13 -11.86 -12.95
CA ASP A 225 0.29 -12.18 -12.96
C ASP A 225 0.47 -13.69 -12.70
N GLU A 226 1.05 -14.41 -13.68
CA GLU A 226 1.22 -15.86 -13.62
C GLU A 226 1.99 -16.30 -12.38
N LYS A 227 3.08 -15.62 -12.03
CA LYS A 227 3.95 -16.00 -10.91
C LYS A 227 3.25 -15.91 -9.57
N TRP A 228 2.45 -14.84 -9.39
CA TRP A 228 1.72 -14.63 -8.15
C TRP A 228 0.49 -15.54 -8.03
N MET A 229 -0.20 -15.79 -9.13
CA MET A 229 -1.30 -16.75 -9.16
C MET A 229 -0.79 -18.17 -8.89
N LEU A 230 0.32 -18.57 -9.51
CA LEU A 230 0.98 -19.86 -9.26
C LEU A 230 1.42 -19.97 -7.78
N PHE A 231 2.05 -18.95 -7.22
CA PHE A 231 2.44 -18.92 -5.81
C PHE A 231 1.24 -19.11 -4.87
N LEU A 232 0.13 -18.44 -5.14
CA LEU A 232 -1.11 -18.57 -4.37
C LEU A 232 -1.63 -20.01 -4.39
N LEU A 233 -1.72 -20.62 -5.57
CA LEU A 233 -2.14 -22.01 -5.72
C LEU A 233 -1.19 -22.98 -4.99
N GLU A 234 0.10 -22.78 -5.13
CA GLU A 234 1.13 -23.58 -4.46
C GLU A 234 0.98 -23.55 -2.94
N GLN A 235 0.72 -22.38 -2.35
CA GLN A 235 0.51 -22.28 -0.91
C GLN A 235 -0.78 -22.96 -0.45
N LEU A 236 -1.87 -22.84 -1.22
CA LEU A 236 -3.12 -23.52 -0.92
C LEU A 236 -2.96 -25.06 -1.01
N LEU A 237 -2.27 -25.56 -2.04
CA LEU A 237 -1.97 -27.00 -2.17
C LEU A 237 -1.05 -27.48 -1.06
N SER A 238 -0.02 -26.71 -0.70
CA SER A 238 0.87 -27.04 0.41
C SER A 238 0.09 -27.20 1.72
N ASN A 239 -0.84 -26.28 2.01
CA ASN A 239 -1.69 -26.37 3.18
C ASN A 239 -2.64 -27.57 3.11
N ALA A 240 -3.32 -27.79 1.97
CA ALA A 240 -4.19 -28.94 1.78
C ALA A 240 -3.47 -30.27 2.03
N ILE A 241 -2.27 -30.46 1.46
CA ILE A 241 -1.45 -31.65 1.68
C ILE A 241 -1.01 -31.77 3.14
N LYS A 242 -0.64 -30.66 3.76
CA LYS A 242 -0.15 -30.64 5.15
C LYS A 242 -1.22 -31.07 6.14
N TYR A 243 -2.44 -30.59 5.97
CA TYR A 243 -3.53 -30.78 6.92
C TYR A 243 -4.49 -31.92 6.54
N THR A 244 -4.19 -32.67 5.48
CA THR A 244 -4.92 -33.89 5.09
C THR A 244 -4.05 -35.11 5.36
N PRO A 245 -4.17 -35.78 6.52
CA PRO A 245 -3.41 -37.00 6.80
C PRO A 245 -3.75 -38.12 5.84
N HIS A 246 -5.05 -38.27 5.55
CA HIS A 246 -5.62 -39.28 4.64
C HIS A 246 -6.85 -38.69 3.95
N GLY A 247 -7.07 -39.02 2.69
CA GLY A 247 -8.24 -38.56 1.95
C GLY A 247 -7.92 -37.99 0.59
N SER A 248 -8.54 -36.86 0.25
CA SER A 248 -8.40 -36.24 -1.08
C SER A 248 -8.32 -34.73 -1.02
N VAL A 249 -7.71 -34.18 -2.06
CA VAL A 249 -7.72 -32.73 -2.37
C VAL A 249 -8.37 -32.60 -3.76
N THR A 250 -9.35 -31.73 -3.84
CA THR A 250 -10.06 -31.43 -5.08
C THR A 250 -9.78 -30.02 -5.52
N ILE A 251 -9.40 -29.82 -6.79
CA ILE A 251 -9.29 -28.50 -7.42
C ILE A 251 -10.42 -28.38 -8.42
N SER A 252 -11.23 -27.35 -8.32
CA SER A 252 -12.34 -27.08 -9.22
C SER A 252 -12.49 -25.59 -9.49
N VAL A 253 -13.14 -25.26 -10.60
CA VAL A 253 -13.50 -23.88 -10.94
C VAL A 253 -15.00 -23.82 -11.18
N THR A 254 -15.68 -22.95 -10.46
CA THR A 254 -17.14 -22.80 -10.61
C THR A 254 -17.49 -21.90 -11.80
N PRO A 255 -18.75 -21.97 -12.32
CA PRO A 255 -19.21 -21.07 -13.39
C PRO A 255 -19.08 -19.57 -13.03
N GLU A 256 -19.15 -19.25 -11.74
CA GLU A 256 -18.99 -17.89 -11.20
C GLU A 256 -17.50 -17.46 -11.11
N LYS A 257 -16.60 -18.16 -11.80
CA LYS A 257 -15.16 -17.94 -11.83
C LYS A 257 -14.51 -17.96 -10.44
N VAL A 258 -14.90 -18.91 -9.62
CA VAL A 258 -14.28 -19.15 -8.32
C VAL A 258 -13.43 -20.42 -8.42
N LEU A 259 -12.13 -20.26 -8.29
CA LEU A 259 -11.19 -21.37 -8.17
C LEU A 259 -11.19 -21.87 -6.73
N GLN A 260 -11.49 -23.16 -6.53
CA GLN A 260 -11.58 -23.78 -5.22
C GLN A 260 -10.52 -24.87 -5.05
N VAL A 261 -9.90 -24.87 -3.87
CA VAL A 261 -9.04 -25.96 -3.40
C VAL A 261 -9.71 -26.50 -2.13
N ALA A 262 -10.30 -27.67 -2.27
CA ALA A 262 -11.01 -28.36 -1.19
C ALA A 262 -10.20 -29.56 -0.69
N ASP A 263 -9.97 -29.63 0.62
CA ASP A 263 -9.35 -30.77 1.28
C ASP A 263 -10.34 -31.51 2.19
N THR A 264 -10.10 -32.80 2.40
CA THR A 264 -10.85 -33.65 3.36
C THR A 264 -10.05 -33.84 4.65
N GLY A 265 -9.30 -32.83 5.06
CA GLY A 265 -8.39 -32.89 6.20
C GLY A 265 -9.07 -32.64 7.55
N ILE A 266 -8.26 -32.21 8.51
CA ILE A 266 -8.70 -32.00 9.90
C ILE A 266 -9.67 -30.83 10.07
N GLY A 267 -9.77 -29.93 9.08
CA GLY A 267 -10.54 -28.70 9.17
C GLY A 267 -9.94 -27.66 10.10
N ILE A 268 -10.62 -26.52 10.20
CA ILE A 268 -10.20 -25.34 10.96
C ILE A 268 -11.28 -25.04 12.01
N ALA A 269 -10.88 -24.77 13.23
CA ALA A 269 -11.80 -24.38 14.30
C ALA A 269 -12.48 -23.02 13.96
N PRO A 270 -13.76 -22.82 14.27
CA PRO A 270 -14.46 -21.57 13.98
C PRO A 270 -13.78 -20.34 14.58
N ASP A 271 -13.18 -20.46 15.75
CA ASP A 271 -12.47 -19.38 16.43
C ASP A 271 -11.16 -18.98 15.72
N ASP A 272 -10.55 -19.90 14.98
CA ASP A 272 -9.31 -19.68 14.22
C ASP A 272 -9.61 -19.07 12.83
N LEU A 273 -10.77 -19.34 12.21
CA LEU A 273 -11.12 -18.91 10.85
C LEU A 273 -10.89 -17.41 10.57
N PRO A 274 -11.27 -16.46 11.45
CA PRO A 274 -11.03 -15.05 11.19
C PRO A 274 -9.54 -14.67 11.18
N ARG A 275 -8.69 -15.50 11.79
CA ARG A 275 -7.29 -15.20 12.06
C ARG A 275 -6.28 -15.92 11.19
N ILE A 276 -6.71 -16.92 10.39
CA ILE A 276 -5.78 -17.74 9.59
C ILE A 276 -4.96 -16.95 8.58
N PHE A 277 -5.39 -15.73 8.22
CA PHE A 277 -4.67 -14.82 7.34
C PHE A 277 -3.81 -13.79 8.09
N GLU A 278 -3.80 -13.80 9.43
CA GLU A 278 -2.92 -12.93 10.24
C GLU A 278 -1.46 -13.39 10.13
N LYS A 279 -0.54 -12.41 10.13
CA LYS A 279 0.90 -12.67 10.05
C LYS A 279 1.40 -13.48 11.25
N GLY A 280 1.99 -14.65 10.99
CA GLY A 280 2.55 -15.51 12.03
C GLY A 280 1.50 -16.35 12.78
N PHE A 281 0.25 -16.33 12.36
CA PHE A 281 -0.78 -17.16 12.99
C PHE A 281 -0.61 -18.64 12.59
N THR A 282 -0.59 -19.51 13.59
CA THR A 282 -0.38 -20.95 13.40
C THR A 282 -1.42 -21.73 14.20
N GLY A 283 -2.66 -21.48 14.23
CA GLY A 283 -3.74 -22.25 14.89
C GLY A 283 -3.31 -23.26 15.99
N TYR A 284 -4.23 -23.87 16.66
CA TYR A 284 -3.91 -24.85 17.71
C TYR A 284 -3.08 -26.03 17.17
N ASN A 285 -3.42 -26.55 16.01
CA ASN A 285 -2.73 -27.68 15.37
C ASN A 285 -1.35 -27.30 14.81
N GLY A 286 -1.15 -26.05 14.41
CA GLY A 286 0.15 -25.55 13.93
C GLY A 286 1.16 -25.31 15.07
N ARG A 287 0.70 -25.09 16.31
CA ARG A 287 1.57 -25.01 17.51
C ARG A 287 2.08 -26.37 17.94
N ALA A 288 1.29 -27.43 17.78
CA ALA A 288 1.71 -28.80 18.03
C ALA A 288 2.76 -29.27 17.00
N ASP A 289 2.64 -28.82 15.75
CA ASP A 289 3.63 -29.01 14.68
C ASP A 289 4.59 -27.80 14.68
N LYS A 290 5.71 -27.86 15.45
CA LYS A 290 6.77 -26.83 15.58
C LYS A 290 7.33 -26.32 14.25
N LYS A 291 6.85 -26.82 13.11
CA LYS A 291 7.34 -26.60 11.74
C LYS A 291 6.54 -25.58 10.93
N SER A 292 5.54 -24.88 11.50
CA SER A 292 4.72 -23.91 10.77
C SER A 292 5.19 -22.48 11.04
N THR A 293 5.48 -21.71 9.99
CA THR A 293 5.89 -20.30 10.10
C THR A 293 4.72 -19.34 10.28
N GLY A 294 3.49 -19.76 9.94
CA GLY A 294 2.29 -18.88 9.92
C GLY A 294 2.34 -17.78 8.86
N LEU A 295 3.26 -17.88 7.90
CA LEU A 295 3.42 -16.86 6.85
C LEU A 295 2.69 -17.20 5.55
N GLY A 296 2.44 -18.47 5.25
CA GLY A 296 1.91 -18.91 3.95
C GLY A 296 0.57 -18.26 3.57
N LEU A 297 -0.46 -18.39 4.42
CA LEU A 297 -1.78 -17.80 4.15
C LEU A 297 -1.78 -16.28 4.23
N TYR A 298 -0.98 -15.68 5.11
CA TYR A 298 -0.77 -14.24 5.13
C TYR A 298 -0.23 -13.74 3.78
N LEU A 299 0.79 -14.40 3.23
CA LEU A 299 1.35 -14.06 1.93
C LEU A 299 0.35 -14.28 0.79
N CYS A 300 -0.46 -15.35 0.85
CA CYS A 300 -1.57 -15.56 -0.08
C CYS A 300 -2.52 -14.37 -0.09
N GLN A 301 -2.93 -13.88 1.08
CA GLN A 301 -3.83 -12.74 1.16
C GLN A 301 -3.19 -11.45 0.61
N GLN A 302 -1.91 -11.21 0.89
CA GLN A 302 -1.20 -10.05 0.34
C GLN A 302 -1.04 -10.16 -1.19
N ALA A 303 -0.67 -11.33 -1.70
CA ALA A 303 -0.56 -11.58 -3.14
C ALA A 303 -1.91 -11.42 -3.84
N ALA A 304 -2.98 -12.00 -3.29
CA ALA A 304 -4.34 -11.89 -3.80
C ALA A 304 -4.78 -10.44 -3.97
N LYS A 305 -4.56 -9.59 -2.93
CA LYS A 305 -4.85 -8.16 -3.00
C LYS A 305 -4.09 -7.47 -4.13
N LYS A 306 -2.82 -7.83 -4.34
CA LYS A 306 -1.96 -7.22 -5.38
C LYS A 306 -2.37 -7.61 -6.80
N ILE A 307 -2.84 -8.85 -7.01
CA ILE A 307 -3.34 -9.32 -8.31
C ILE A 307 -4.86 -9.14 -8.46
N SER A 308 -5.49 -8.35 -7.57
CA SER A 308 -6.90 -7.99 -7.63
C SER A 308 -7.87 -9.17 -7.55
N VAL A 309 -7.51 -10.24 -6.84
CA VAL A 309 -8.42 -11.35 -6.51
C VAL A 309 -8.72 -11.36 -5.02
N SER A 310 -9.81 -12.00 -4.61
CA SER A 310 -10.15 -12.15 -3.20
C SER A 310 -10.14 -13.62 -2.78
N LEU A 311 -9.76 -13.84 -1.51
CA LEU A 311 -9.70 -15.15 -0.88
C LEU A 311 -10.80 -15.27 0.16
N SER A 312 -11.48 -16.41 0.15
CA SER A 312 -12.39 -16.83 1.21
C SER A 312 -12.13 -18.27 1.62
N VAL A 313 -12.61 -18.65 2.79
CA VAL A 313 -12.46 -20.01 3.31
C VAL A 313 -13.75 -20.44 4.01
N THR A 314 -14.11 -21.67 3.80
CA THR A 314 -15.14 -22.37 4.59
C THR A 314 -14.53 -23.66 5.11
N SER A 315 -14.75 -23.97 6.38
CA SER A 315 -14.16 -25.17 6.98
C SER A 315 -15.03 -25.70 8.13
N GLU A 316 -14.97 -27.00 8.31
CA GLU A 316 -15.62 -27.70 9.41
C GLU A 316 -14.62 -28.72 10.00
N VAL A 317 -14.48 -28.71 11.31
CA VAL A 317 -13.55 -29.61 12.01
C VAL A 317 -13.92 -31.06 11.72
N GLY A 318 -12.92 -31.84 11.29
CA GLY A 318 -13.09 -33.26 10.94
C GLY A 318 -13.68 -33.54 9.53
N LYS A 319 -14.08 -32.48 8.79
CA LYS A 319 -14.56 -32.65 7.40
C LYS A 319 -13.61 -32.08 6.35
N GLY A 320 -12.80 -31.08 6.75
CA GLY A 320 -11.84 -30.43 5.87
C GLY A 320 -12.11 -28.95 5.64
N SER A 321 -11.43 -28.37 4.65
CA SER A 321 -11.51 -26.94 4.33
C SER A 321 -11.67 -26.72 2.83
N VAL A 322 -12.35 -25.64 2.45
CA VAL A 322 -12.46 -25.16 1.08
C VAL A 322 -11.93 -23.74 1.02
N PHE A 323 -10.81 -23.56 0.37
CA PHE A 323 -10.26 -22.25 0.05
C PHE A 323 -10.75 -21.83 -1.33
N SER A 324 -11.32 -20.64 -1.42
CA SER A 324 -11.92 -20.10 -2.65
C SER A 324 -11.17 -18.83 -3.07
N VAL A 325 -10.73 -18.80 -4.33
CA VAL A 325 -10.11 -17.67 -5.00
C VAL A 325 -11.11 -17.11 -5.99
N HIS A 326 -11.64 -15.92 -5.71
CA HIS A 326 -12.59 -15.24 -6.57
C HIS A 326 -11.81 -14.47 -7.64
N LEU A 327 -11.95 -14.90 -8.89
CA LEU A 327 -11.19 -14.44 -10.05
C LEU A 327 -11.83 -13.23 -10.75
N ASP A 328 -13.02 -12.83 -10.33
CA ASP A 328 -13.66 -11.63 -10.86
C ASP A 328 -12.88 -10.39 -10.38
N ILE A 329 -12.21 -9.76 -11.31
CA ILE A 329 -11.62 -8.43 -11.11
C ILE A 329 -12.81 -7.47 -10.98
N PRO A 330 -13.03 -6.79 -9.83
CA PRO A 330 -13.94 -5.66 -9.81
C PRO A 330 -13.44 -4.71 -10.89
N SER A 331 -14.33 -4.32 -11.81
CA SER A 331 -14.00 -3.34 -12.86
C SER A 331 -13.24 -2.18 -12.19
N LEU A 332 -11.98 -1.99 -12.57
CA LEU A 332 -11.19 -0.85 -12.16
C LEU A 332 -12.01 0.39 -12.55
N GLN A 333 -12.67 1.01 -11.58
CA GLN A 333 -13.13 2.38 -11.74
C GLN A 333 -11.85 3.21 -11.78
N VAL A 334 -11.42 3.52 -13.00
CA VAL A 334 -10.37 4.51 -13.25
C VAL A 334 -11.01 5.85 -12.89
N GLU A 335 -10.71 6.35 -11.68
CA GLU A 335 -10.93 7.74 -11.31
C GLU A 335 -9.83 8.64 -11.87
#